data_de683147331a108344df016da19ca749
#
_entry.id   de683147331a108344df016da19ca749
#
_cell.length_a   1.000
_cell.length_b   1.000
_cell.length_c   1.000
_cell.angle_alpha   90.00
_cell.angle_beta   90.00
_cell.angle_gamma   90.00
#
_symmetry.space_group_name_H-M   'P 1'
#
loop_
_entity.id
_entity.type
_entity.pdbx_description
1 polymer ?
#
loop_
_entity_poly.entity_id
_entity_poly.type
_entity_poly.pdbx_seq_one_letter_code
_entity_poly.pdbx_strand_id
1 'polypeptide(L)'
;MDAKLPATWTASTLGAVAHGFLSGGTPSTKNEAFWRGSVPWITSKWINSRLYLDSGEKFISDDAVRHSATTVVPRNNLIFATRVGVGKVAVNHLDLAINQDLAGVLIDSNRYDIRFIAYQLRSERLQNVVASHKRGATIQGITRDNLKELEINLPPLPEQRKIAGVLGVVQRAMEQQERLLALTAELKKALLHQLFTAGLRGEPQKQTEIGPVPDSWEVAELISAVEQIDYGISAPIPKTPPENGVKIVSTADITKDGRLVYEKIRRIVAPEKTVKRLTLQTGDVLFNWRNSAELIGKSAVFQEQEEPHVFASFILRIKCGEKKSHNFLLANLMNYFRETSVFLKLARRAVNQANYNRNEISVLKIPLPAYQEQREIADVIGAVDTKIHHHRQKKSKFEDLFRTLLHQLMTAQIRVHDLDLPELAAHAQET
;
A
#
# COMPACT_ATOMS: atom_id res chain seq x y z
N MET A 1 1.70 -21.65 25.98
CA MET A 1 2.16 -21.49 27.38
C MET A 1 2.43 -20.04 27.60
N ASP A 2 1.62 -19.38 28.44
CA ASP A 2 1.87 -17.96 28.77
C ASP A 2 3.19 -17.91 29.57
N ALA A 3 4.16 -17.20 28.98
CA ALA A 3 5.44 -16.97 29.64
C ALA A 3 5.17 -16.23 30.98
N LYS A 4 5.73 -16.73 32.07
CA LYS A 4 5.58 -16.10 33.37
C LYS A 4 6.16 -14.70 33.32
N LEU A 5 5.36 -13.70 33.66
CA LEU A 5 5.80 -12.31 33.68
C LEU A 5 7.00 -12.11 34.58
N PRO A 6 7.99 -11.26 34.23
CA PRO A 6 9.07 -10.91 35.12
C PRO A 6 8.56 -10.35 36.46
N ALA A 7 9.24 -10.66 37.57
CA ALA A 7 8.84 -10.20 38.90
C ALA A 7 8.71 -8.65 39.03
N THR A 8 9.38 -7.92 38.16
CA THR A 8 9.32 -6.44 38.10
C THR A 8 8.14 -5.91 37.32
N TRP A 9 7.38 -6.76 36.59
CA TRP A 9 6.23 -6.36 35.86
C TRP A 9 4.95 -6.58 36.65
N THR A 10 4.00 -5.65 36.54
CA THR A 10 2.70 -5.75 37.21
C THR A 10 1.59 -5.90 36.17
N ALA A 11 0.69 -6.83 36.41
CA ALA A 11 -0.55 -6.90 35.64
C ALA A 11 -1.50 -5.80 36.09
N SER A 12 -2.15 -5.13 35.14
CA SER A 12 -3.13 -4.07 35.39
C SER A 12 -4.19 -4.11 34.31
N THR A 13 -5.16 -3.22 34.35
CA THR A 13 -6.14 -3.04 33.28
C THR A 13 -6.01 -1.66 32.66
N LEU A 14 -6.46 -1.52 31.40
CA LEU A 14 -6.47 -0.21 30.74
C LEU A 14 -7.31 0.81 31.54
N GLY A 15 -8.40 0.35 32.19
CA GLY A 15 -9.23 1.17 33.05
C GLY A 15 -8.55 1.68 34.32
N ALA A 16 -7.59 0.91 34.87
CA ALA A 16 -6.80 1.31 36.03
C ALA A 16 -5.65 2.28 35.68
N VAL A 17 -5.17 2.24 34.43
CA VAL A 17 -4.10 3.10 33.92
C VAL A 17 -4.63 4.43 33.38
N ALA A 18 -5.81 4.41 32.77
CA ALA A 18 -6.45 5.59 32.23
C ALA A 18 -7.21 6.35 33.32
N HIS A 19 -7.06 7.66 33.37
CA HIS A 19 -7.85 8.52 34.26
C HIS A 19 -9.14 9.03 33.62
N GLY A 20 -9.39 8.73 32.33
CA GLY A 20 -10.62 9.10 31.63
C GLY A 20 -10.79 8.41 30.28
N PHE A 21 -12.06 8.30 29.88
CA PHE A 21 -12.46 7.80 28.58
C PHE A 21 -13.47 8.77 27.95
N LEU A 22 -13.11 9.31 26.77
CA LEU A 22 -13.93 10.24 26.02
C LEU A 22 -14.61 9.51 24.86
N SER A 23 -15.89 9.76 24.65
CA SER A 23 -16.63 9.30 23.48
C SER A 23 -16.78 10.43 22.48
N GLY A 24 -16.64 10.12 21.22
CA GLY A 24 -16.84 11.11 20.17
C GLY A 24 -18.23 11.07 19.53
N GLY A 25 -18.43 11.97 18.58
CA GLY A 25 -19.63 12.09 17.77
C GLY A 25 -19.32 12.76 16.44
N THR A 26 -20.30 12.75 15.54
CA THR A 26 -20.20 13.43 14.26
C THR A 26 -21.10 14.67 14.28
N PRO A 27 -20.56 15.88 14.05
CA PRO A 27 -21.37 17.07 13.87
C PRO A 27 -22.34 16.92 12.70
N SER A 28 -23.49 17.59 12.75
CA SER A 28 -24.48 17.51 11.68
C SER A 28 -23.87 17.92 10.33
N THR A 29 -23.88 16.99 9.37
CA THR A 29 -23.40 17.26 8.00
C THR A 29 -24.30 18.20 7.21
N LYS A 30 -25.54 18.44 7.69
CA LYS A 30 -26.48 19.40 7.10
C LYS A 30 -26.13 20.85 7.45
N ASN A 31 -25.36 21.06 8.53
CA ASN A 31 -24.90 22.40 8.93
C ASN A 31 -23.46 22.61 8.43
N GLU A 32 -23.34 23.24 7.27
CA GLU A 32 -22.03 23.53 6.66
C GLU A 32 -21.12 24.38 7.56
N ALA A 33 -21.68 25.25 8.40
CA ALA A 33 -20.90 26.10 9.29
C ALA A 33 -20.11 25.29 10.32
N PHE A 34 -20.58 24.11 10.67
CA PHE A 34 -19.88 23.19 11.58
C PHE A 34 -18.60 22.64 10.97
N TRP A 35 -18.50 22.62 9.63
CA TRP A 35 -17.36 22.07 8.87
C TRP A 35 -16.42 23.14 8.32
N ARG A 36 -16.56 24.38 8.83
CA ARG A 36 -15.70 25.53 8.49
C ARG A 36 -15.05 26.05 9.75
N GLY A 37 -13.93 25.45 10.14
CA GLY A 37 -13.21 25.83 11.36
C GLY A 37 -11.76 25.36 11.36
N SER A 38 -11.13 25.42 12.53
CA SER A 38 -9.72 25.07 12.73
C SER A 38 -9.51 23.87 13.65
N VAL A 39 -10.57 23.34 14.29
CA VAL A 39 -10.45 22.17 15.17
C VAL A 39 -10.33 20.91 14.33
N PRO A 40 -9.21 20.20 14.37
CA PRO A 40 -9.03 18.98 13.59
C PRO A 40 -9.97 17.87 14.10
N TRP A 41 -10.63 17.18 13.18
CA TRP A 41 -11.59 16.11 13.47
C TRP A 41 -11.27 14.89 12.62
N ILE A 42 -11.44 13.69 13.19
CA ILE A 42 -11.13 12.42 12.52
C ILE A 42 -12.22 11.37 12.68
N THR A 43 -12.20 10.42 11.73
CA THR A 43 -12.87 9.12 11.83
C THR A 43 -11.85 7.98 12.03
N SER A 44 -12.34 6.79 12.33
CA SER A 44 -11.48 5.60 12.47
C SER A 44 -10.71 5.23 11.18
N LYS A 45 -11.14 5.74 10.01
CA LYS A 45 -10.44 5.56 8.74
C LYS A 45 -9.11 6.31 8.70
N TRP A 46 -8.99 7.41 9.46
CA TRP A 46 -7.78 8.21 9.52
C TRP A 46 -6.64 7.52 10.27
N ILE A 47 -6.98 6.59 11.20
CA ILE A 47 -5.99 5.81 11.93
C ILE A 47 -5.42 4.74 10.99
N ASN A 48 -4.13 4.87 10.69
CA ASN A 48 -3.34 3.98 9.84
C ASN A 48 -2.27 3.19 10.64
N SER A 49 -1.18 2.77 9.99
CA SER A 49 -0.07 2.06 10.63
C SER A 49 0.84 2.96 11.49
N ARG A 50 0.81 4.29 11.29
CA ARG A 50 1.63 5.22 12.06
C ARG A 50 1.19 5.24 13.52
N LEU A 51 2.16 5.51 14.42
CA LEU A 51 1.84 5.65 15.83
C LEU A 51 1.13 6.97 16.10
N TYR A 52 1.54 8.05 15.45
CA TYR A 52 1.11 9.41 15.74
C TYR A 52 0.11 9.97 14.73
N LEU A 53 -0.80 10.79 15.23
CA LEU A 53 -1.72 11.61 14.46
C LEU A 53 -1.31 13.08 14.59
N ASP A 54 -0.81 13.62 13.46
CA ASP A 54 -0.26 14.98 13.39
C ASP A 54 -1.21 15.97 12.69
N SER A 55 -2.37 15.50 12.21
CA SER A 55 -3.37 16.31 11.51
C SER A 55 -4.77 15.72 11.62
N GLY A 56 -5.79 16.52 11.28
CA GLY A 56 -7.16 16.06 11.12
C GLY A 56 -7.45 15.49 9.73
N GLU A 57 -8.48 14.65 9.63
CA GLU A 57 -9.10 14.24 8.36
C GLU A 57 -9.93 15.39 7.76
N LYS A 58 -10.60 16.13 8.65
CA LYS A 58 -11.39 17.33 8.36
C LYS A 58 -11.19 18.34 9.47
N PHE A 59 -11.75 19.54 9.29
CA PHE A 59 -11.74 20.58 10.28
C PHE A 59 -13.16 21.01 10.61
N ILE A 60 -13.44 21.24 11.90
CA ILE A 60 -14.73 21.68 12.41
C ILE A 60 -14.60 22.99 13.19
N SER A 61 -15.71 23.70 13.37
CA SER A 61 -15.75 24.93 14.16
C SER A 61 -15.85 24.64 15.65
N ASP A 62 -15.46 25.61 16.49
CA ASP A 62 -15.68 25.54 17.94
C ASP A 62 -17.17 25.41 18.29
N ASP A 63 -18.03 25.97 17.43
CA ASP A 63 -19.47 25.86 17.57
C ASP A 63 -19.95 24.41 17.37
N ALA A 64 -19.37 23.70 16.42
CA ALA A 64 -19.60 22.26 16.21
C ALA A 64 -19.19 21.44 17.44
N VAL A 65 -18.07 21.79 18.10
CA VAL A 65 -17.65 21.12 19.34
C VAL A 65 -18.66 21.38 20.48
N ARG A 66 -19.17 22.59 20.60
CA ARG A 66 -20.12 22.95 21.66
C ARG A 66 -21.53 22.39 21.47
N HIS A 67 -21.99 22.26 20.22
CA HIS A 67 -23.37 21.91 19.89
C HIS A 67 -23.53 20.54 19.19
N SER A 68 -22.53 19.66 19.30
CA SER A 68 -22.64 18.27 18.81
C SER A 68 -22.11 17.29 19.86
N ALA A 69 -22.23 16.00 19.54
CA ALA A 69 -21.71 14.92 20.38
C ALA A 69 -20.20 14.67 20.18
N THR A 70 -19.53 15.45 19.33
CA THR A 70 -18.08 15.31 19.16
C THR A 70 -17.35 15.77 20.42
N THR A 71 -16.22 15.15 20.71
CA THR A 71 -15.40 15.49 21.86
C THR A 71 -13.96 15.67 21.42
N VAL A 72 -13.30 16.70 21.95
CA VAL A 72 -11.87 16.93 21.74
C VAL A 72 -11.08 16.11 22.75
N VAL A 73 -10.17 15.26 22.23
CA VAL A 73 -9.19 14.54 23.03
C VAL A 73 -7.95 15.41 23.12
N PRO A 74 -7.49 15.78 24.31
CA PRO A 74 -6.27 16.57 24.49
C PRO A 74 -5.06 15.86 23.88
N ARG A 75 -4.10 16.64 23.39
CA ARG A 75 -2.85 16.10 22.84
C ARG A 75 -2.15 15.14 23.80
N ASN A 76 -1.32 14.26 23.26
CA ASN A 76 -0.58 13.24 24.00
C ASN A 76 -1.48 12.27 24.77
N ASN A 77 -2.57 11.82 24.14
CA ASN A 77 -3.45 10.79 24.64
C ASN A 77 -3.68 9.69 23.57
N LEU A 78 -4.32 8.61 23.95
CA LEU A 78 -4.62 7.52 23.02
C LEU A 78 -5.95 7.74 22.32
N ILE A 79 -5.99 7.43 21.04
CA ILE A 79 -7.22 7.30 20.27
C ILE A 79 -7.37 5.83 19.91
N PHE A 80 -8.49 5.22 20.30
CA PHE A 80 -8.81 3.81 20.08
C PHE A 80 -10.06 3.66 19.22
N ALA A 81 -10.00 2.85 18.16
CA ALA A 81 -11.16 2.55 17.32
C ALA A 81 -12.03 1.48 17.96
N THR A 82 -13.28 1.82 18.28
CA THR A 82 -14.22 0.95 19.02
C THR A 82 -15.28 0.29 18.14
N ARG A 83 -15.53 0.80 16.92
CA ARG A 83 -16.59 0.28 16.03
C ARG A 83 -16.07 -0.08 14.65
N VAL A 84 -15.66 0.91 13.85
CA VAL A 84 -15.13 0.67 12.50
C VAL A 84 -13.60 0.56 12.59
N GLY A 85 -13.02 -0.56 12.08
CA GLY A 85 -11.58 -0.81 12.23
C GLY A 85 -11.18 -1.05 13.69
N VAL A 86 -12.03 -1.77 14.42
CA VAL A 86 -11.87 -2.05 15.87
C VAL A 86 -10.47 -2.55 16.19
N GLY A 87 -9.87 -1.97 17.21
CA GLY A 87 -8.53 -2.29 17.67
C GLY A 87 -7.42 -1.41 17.08
N LYS A 88 -7.70 -0.53 16.11
CA LYS A 88 -6.72 0.47 15.70
C LYS A 88 -6.44 1.45 16.84
N VAL A 89 -5.17 1.76 17.06
CA VAL A 89 -4.70 2.65 18.14
C VAL A 89 -3.71 3.65 17.58
N ALA A 90 -3.82 4.91 18.03
CA ALA A 90 -2.84 5.96 17.76
C ALA A 90 -2.66 6.88 18.97
N VAL A 91 -1.61 7.66 18.96
CA VAL A 91 -1.35 8.77 19.88
C VAL A 91 -1.57 10.08 19.14
N ASN A 92 -2.33 11.01 19.68
CA ASN A 92 -2.52 12.32 19.06
C ASN A 92 -1.44 13.32 19.53
N HIS A 93 -0.77 14.01 18.59
CA HIS A 93 0.18 15.08 18.90
C HIS A 93 -0.49 16.46 19.06
N LEU A 94 -1.76 16.57 18.73
CA LEU A 94 -2.55 17.80 18.82
C LEU A 94 -3.91 17.49 19.42
N ASP A 95 -4.59 18.52 19.92
CA ASP A 95 -5.97 18.40 20.38
C ASP A 95 -6.85 18.00 19.19
N LEU A 96 -7.59 16.90 19.34
CA LEU A 96 -8.19 16.20 18.19
C LEU A 96 -9.63 15.80 18.51
N ALA A 97 -10.58 16.33 17.75
CA ALA A 97 -11.97 15.93 17.83
C ALA A 97 -12.21 14.59 17.15
N ILE A 98 -13.04 13.73 17.75
CA ILE A 98 -13.25 12.35 17.33
C ILE A 98 -14.72 12.04 17.03
N ASN A 99 -14.95 11.11 16.08
CA ASN A 99 -16.29 10.62 15.77
C ASN A 99 -16.74 9.52 16.76
N GLN A 100 -17.99 9.04 16.59
CA GLN A 100 -18.61 8.02 17.45
C GLN A 100 -17.97 6.62 17.36
N ASP A 101 -17.08 6.38 16.39
CA ASP A 101 -16.39 5.09 16.23
C ASP A 101 -15.07 5.04 17.01
N LEU A 102 -14.73 6.15 17.67
CA LEU A 102 -13.48 6.33 18.39
C LEU A 102 -13.72 6.60 19.87
N ALA A 103 -12.76 6.20 20.68
CA ALA A 103 -12.64 6.57 22.08
C ALA A 103 -11.28 7.24 22.33
N GLY A 104 -11.29 8.38 23.00
CA GLY A 104 -10.11 8.97 23.61
C GLY A 104 -9.84 8.28 24.96
N VAL A 105 -8.61 7.83 25.18
CA VAL A 105 -8.18 7.22 26.45
C VAL A 105 -7.10 8.12 27.05
N LEU A 106 -7.43 8.73 28.17
CA LEU A 106 -6.58 9.71 28.82
C LEU A 106 -5.59 9.03 29.75
N ILE A 107 -4.28 9.19 29.48
CA ILE A 107 -3.20 8.52 30.20
C ILE A 107 -2.38 9.55 30.98
N ASP A 108 -2.05 9.26 32.22
CA ASP A 108 -1.11 10.07 33.01
C ASP A 108 0.33 9.80 32.57
N SER A 109 0.90 10.70 31.79
CA SER A 109 2.26 10.60 31.25
C SER A 109 3.37 10.65 32.33
N ASN A 110 3.06 11.09 33.56
CA ASN A 110 4.02 11.04 34.66
C ASN A 110 4.19 9.63 35.22
N ARG A 111 3.20 8.77 35.05
CA ARG A 111 3.17 7.40 35.55
C ARG A 111 3.43 6.33 34.48
N TYR A 112 3.06 6.63 33.23
CA TYR A 112 3.09 5.67 32.11
C TYR A 112 3.63 6.29 30.83
N ASP A 113 4.41 5.55 30.08
CA ASP A 113 4.78 5.94 28.70
C ASP A 113 3.61 5.61 27.75
N ILE A 114 3.02 6.62 27.19
CA ILE A 114 1.84 6.49 26.33
C ILE A 114 2.13 5.67 25.07
N ARG A 115 3.35 5.75 24.52
CA ARG A 115 3.78 4.98 23.35
C ARG A 115 3.84 3.49 23.70
N PHE A 116 4.35 3.17 24.90
CA PHE A 116 4.38 1.81 25.40
C PHE A 116 2.97 1.23 25.51
N ILE A 117 2.02 1.97 26.09
CA ILE A 117 0.63 1.52 26.17
C ILE A 117 0.03 1.36 24.77
N ALA A 118 0.29 2.29 23.83
CA ALA A 118 -0.16 2.17 22.46
C ALA A 118 0.40 0.91 21.78
N TYR A 119 1.67 0.60 21.95
CA TYR A 119 2.29 -0.62 21.42
C TYR A 119 1.73 -1.89 22.05
N GLN A 120 1.49 -1.87 23.37
CA GLN A 120 0.80 -2.99 24.01
C GLN A 120 -0.57 -3.27 23.38
N LEU A 121 -1.38 -2.22 23.21
CA LEU A 121 -2.70 -2.33 22.59
C LEU A 121 -2.63 -2.79 21.12
N ARG A 122 -1.53 -2.53 20.43
CA ARG A 122 -1.24 -3.01 19.07
C ARG A 122 -0.66 -4.43 19.02
N SER A 123 -0.26 -5.01 20.15
CA SER A 123 0.31 -6.36 20.22
C SER A 123 -0.72 -7.42 19.79
N GLU A 124 -0.24 -8.50 19.19
CA GLU A 124 -1.10 -9.61 18.73
C GLU A 124 -1.96 -10.18 19.87
N ARG A 125 -1.41 -10.30 21.07
CA ARG A 125 -2.12 -10.75 22.26
C ARG A 125 -3.37 -9.91 22.51
N LEU A 126 -3.23 -8.58 22.60
CA LEU A 126 -4.38 -7.70 22.87
C LEU A 126 -5.29 -7.54 21.67
N GLN A 127 -4.78 -7.58 20.45
CA GLN A 127 -5.61 -7.59 19.25
C GLN A 127 -6.52 -8.83 19.16
N ASN A 128 -6.03 -10.00 19.59
CA ASN A 128 -6.82 -11.23 19.70
C ASN A 128 -7.90 -11.11 20.77
N VAL A 129 -7.59 -10.53 21.93
CA VAL A 129 -8.58 -10.24 22.97
C VAL A 129 -9.64 -9.26 22.47
N VAL A 130 -9.25 -8.17 21.82
CA VAL A 130 -10.16 -7.21 21.18
C VAL A 130 -11.06 -7.90 20.15
N ALA A 131 -10.48 -8.81 19.35
CA ALA A 131 -11.24 -9.56 18.34
C ALA A 131 -12.30 -10.50 18.97
N SER A 132 -11.99 -11.14 20.11
CA SER A 132 -12.93 -12.00 20.84
C SER A 132 -14.11 -11.23 21.46
N HIS A 133 -13.91 -9.94 21.80
CA HIS A 133 -14.95 -9.06 22.36
C HIS A 133 -15.82 -8.36 21.30
N LYS A 134 -15.52 -8.53 20.01
CA LYS A 134 -16.35 -7.96 18.94
C LYS A 134 -17.75 -8.58 18.96
N ARG A 135 -18.77 -7.77 19.24
CA ARG A 135 -20.19 -8.16 19.29
C ARG A 135 -21.00 -7.33 18.30
N GLY A 136 -22.05 -7.92 17.78
CA GLY A 136 -23.02 -7.30 16.87
C GLY A 136 -23.06 -7.98 15.50
N ALA A 137 -24.28 -8.12 14.95
CA ALA A 137 -24.51 -8.77 13.64
C ALA A 137 -24.08 -7.85 12.47
N THR A 138 -24.32 -6.55 12.59
CA THR A 138 -24.09 -5.56 11.51
C THR A 138 -22.86 -4.71 11.75
N ILE A 139 -22.59 -4.30 13.00
CA ILE A 139 -21.40 -3.52 13.40
C ILE A 139 -20.77 -4.22 14.59
N GLN A 140 -19.65 -4.89 14.35
CA GLN A 140 -18.89 -5.57 15.39
C GLN A 140 -18.02 -4.53 16.12
N GLY A 141 -18.39 -4.16 17.35
CA GLY A 141 -17.66 -3.18 18.17
C GLY A 141 -17.16 -3.79 19.47
N ILE A 142 -16.26 -3.06 20.16
CA ILE A 142 -15.90 -3.30 21.56
C ILE A 142 -16.61 -2.27 22.44
N THR A 143 -17.19 -2.69 23.54
CA THR A 143 -17.82 -1.78 24.50
C THR A 143 -16.76 -1.04 25.30
N ARG A 144 -17.14 0.11 25.91
CA ARG A 144 -16.24 0.86 26.77
C ARG A 144 -15.79 0.05 27.99
N ASP A 145 -16.68 -0.79 28.53
CA ASP A 145 -16.35 -1.59 29.70
C ASP A 145 -15.36 -2.69 29.33
N ASN A 146 -15.58 -3.41 28.22
CA ASN A 146 -14.59 -4.37 27.72
C ASN A 146 -13.26 -3.70 27.37
N LEU A 147 -13.27 -2.44 26.91
CA LEU A 147 -12.04 -1.69 26.66
C LEU A 147 -11.28 -1.38 27.96
N LYS A 148 -11.99 -1.03 29.04
CA LYS A 148 -11.38 -0.83 30.36
C LYS A 148 -10.81 -2.11 30.95
N GLU A 149 -11.42 -3.26 30.69
CA GLU A 149 -11.03 -4.58 31.19
C GLU A 149 -9.83 -5.17 30.44
N LEU A 150 -9.34 -4.55 29.38
CA LEU A 150 -8.14 -5.03 28.68
C LEU A 150 -6.94 -5.10 29.62
N GLU A 151 -6.46 -6.31 29.86
CA GLU A 151 -5.30 -6.56 30.70
C GLU A 151 -4.02 -6.10 30.02
N ILE A 152 -3.26 -5.24 30.67
CA ILE A 152 -1.97 -4.73 30.22
C ILE A 152 -0.88 -5.08 31.24
N ASN A 153 0.30 -5.41 30.74
CA ASN A 153 1.47 -5.73 31.54
C ASN A 153 2.40 -4.53 31.62
N LEU A 154 2.70 -4.08 32.82
CA LEU A 154 3.40 -2.82 33.08
C LEU A 154 4.79 -3.09 33.68
N PRO A 155 5.88 -2.92 32.91
CA PRO A 155 7.21 -2.77 33.49
C PRO A 155 7.34 -1.43 34.24
N PRO A 156 8.41 -1.24 35.02
CA PRO A 156 8.76 0.07 35.57
C PRO A 156 8.85 1.13 34.45
N LEU A 157 8.45 2.38 34.74
CA LEU A 157 8.40 3.47 33.74
C LEU A 157 9.70 3.65 32.93
N PRO A 158 10.92 3.55 33.51
CA PRO A 158 12.14 3.63 32.71
C PRO A 158 12.26 2.50 31.66
N GLU A 159 11.76 1.30 31.97
CA GLU A 159 11.74 0.17 31.03
C GLU A 159 10.68 0.37 29.95
N GLN A 160 9.48 0.91 30.32
CA GLN A 160 8.45 1.30 29.33
C GLN A 160 9.02 2.27 28.30
N ARG A 161 9.74 3.32 28.73
CA ARG A 161 10.39 4.31 27.87
C ARG A 161 11.41 3.70 26.92
N LYS A 162 12.24 2.79 27.42
CA LYS A 162 13.25 2.08 26.61
C LYS A 162 12.59 1.20 25.54
N ILE A 163 11.59 0.39 25.93
CA ILE A 163 10.84 -0.46 25.00
C ILE A 163 10.18 0.40 23.92
N ALA A 164 9.49 1.47 24.32
CA ALA A 164 8.85 2.38 23.38
C ALA A 164 9.87 3.08 22.47
N GLY A 165 11.05 3.41 22.99
CA GLY A 165 12.17 3.96 22.22
C GLY A 165 12.64 3.02 21.11
N VAL A 166 12.91 1.76 21.43
CA VAL A 166 13.34 0.73 20.45
C VAL A 166 12.29 0.54 19.34
N LEU A 167 11.04 0.32 19.73
CA LEU A 167 9.95 0.15 18.76
C LEU A 167 9.75 1.40 17.92
N GLY A 168 9.89 2.59 18.53
CA GLY A 168 9.78 3.88 17.84
C GLY A 168 10.85 4.08 16.76
N VAL A 169 12.08 3.60 16.96
CA VAL A 169 13.13 3.66 15.92
C VAL A 169 12.74 2.84 14.70
N VAL A 170 12.30 1.59 14.90
CA VAL A 170 11.88 0.74 13.78
C VAL A 170 10.64 1.31 13.10
N GLN A 171 9.68 1.83 13.87
CA GLN A 171 8.49 2.50 13.34
C GLN A 171 8.86 3.69 12.44
N ARG A 172 9.75 4.57 12.89
CA ARG A 172 10.24 5.70 12.06
C ARG A 172 10.96 5.24 10.80
N ALA A 173 11.75 4.16 10.87
CA ALA A 173 12.42 3.59 9.70
C ALA A 173 11.40 3.07 8.67
N MET A 174 10.30 2.44 9.11
CA MET A 174 9.19 2.03 8.23
C MET A 174 8.53 3.24 7.56
N GLU A 175 8.19 4.26 8.33
CA GLU A 175 7.57 5.51 7.83
C GLU A 175 8.48 6.23 6.83
N GLN A 176 9.78 6.27 7.08
CA GLN A 176 10.76 6.81 6.14
C GLN A 176 10.79 6.03 4.81
N GLN A 177 10.76 4.68 4.87
CA GLN A 177 10.70 3.89 3.64
C GLN A 177 9.38 4.11 2.89
N GLU A 178 8.26 4.25 3.57
CA GLU A 178 6.97 4.57 2.95
C GLU A 178 7.00 5.93 2.24
N ARG A 179 7.60 6.95 2.87
CA ARG A 179 7.79 8.27 2.24
C ARG A 179 8.71 8.20 1.02
N LEU A 180 9.82 7.46 1.11
CA LEU A 180 10.75 7.27 -0.03
C LEU A 180 10.06 6.54 -1.19
N LEU A 181 9.22 5.54 -0.91
CA LEU A 181 8.42 4.86 -1.92
C LEU A 181 7.47 5.81 -2.65
N ALA A 182 6.74 6.65 -1.91
CA ALA A 182 5.83 7.63 -2.50
C ALA A 182 6.59 8.63 -3.39
N LEU A 183 7.66 9.23 -2.88
CA LEU A 183 8.48 10.21 -3.63
C LEU A 183 9.14 9.58 -4.87
N THR A 184 9.62 8.35 -4.76
CA THR A 184 10.25 7.66 -5.91
C THR A 184 9.22 7.27 -6.97
N ALA A 185 7.98 6.95 -6.56
CA ALA A 185 6.89 6.68 -7.50
C ALA A 185 6.46 7.97 -8.24
N GLU A 186 6.38 9.09 -7.55
CA GLU A 186 6.13 10.41 -8.17
C GLU A 186 7.25 10.81 -9.14
N LEU A 187 8.51 10.61 -8.72
CA LEU A 187 9.68 10.83 -9.59
C LEU A 187 9.58 9.96 -10.85
N LYS A 188 9.26 8.66 -10.71
CA LYS A 188 9.07 7.78 -11.88
C LYS A 188 8.02 8.31 -12.83
N LYS A 189 6.88 8.76 -12.31
CA LYS A 189 5.80 9.31 -13.13
C LYS A 189 6.22 10.56 -13.91
N ALA A 190 6.90 11.49 -13.26
CA ALA A 190 7.43 12.70 -13.89
C ALA A 190 8.49 12.36 -14.96
N LEU A 191 9.39 11.42 -14.63
CA LEU A 191 10.44 10.96 -15.52
C LEU A 191 9.86 10.27 -16.77
N LEU A 192 8.87 9.38 -16.62
CA LEU A 192 8.20 8.76 -17.77
C LEU A 192 7.55 9.80 -18.68
N HIS A 193 6.91 10.82 -18.10
CA HIS A 193 6.35 11.90 -18.87
C HIS A 193 7.44 12.63 -19.68
N GLN A 194 8.52 13.04 -19.03
CA GLN A 194 9.63 13.71 -19.70
C GLN A 194 10.25 12.84 -20.81
N LEU A 195 10.56 11.57 -20.50
CA LEU A 195 11.22 10.67 -21.44
C LEU A 195 10.36 10.35 -22.65
N PHE A 196 9.02 10.21 -22.51
CA PHE A 196 8.15 9.90 -23.63
C PHE A 196 7.70 11.12 -24.43
N THR A 197 7.88 12.34 -23.90
CA THR A 197 7.50 13.58 -24.61
C THR A 197 8.70 14.39 -25.11
N ALA A 198 9.83 14.40 -24.41
CA ALA A 198 10.99 15.21 -24.74
C ALA A 198 12.26 14.37 -25.02
N GLY A 199 12.19 13.04 -24.89
CA GLY A 199 13.33 12.15 -25.05
C GLY A 199 14.40 12.31 -23.97
N LEU A 200 15.54 11.66 -24.15
CA LEU A 200 16.66 11.75 -23.24
C LEU A 200 17.36 13.12 -23.25
N ARG A 201 17.33 13.79 -24.39
CA ARG A 201 18.10 15.01 -24.66
C ARG A 201 17.30 16.29 -24.56
N GLY A 202 16.00 16.20 -24.24
CA GLY A 202 15.10 17.37 -24.20
C GLY A 202 14.96 18.03 -25.58
N GLU A 203 14.74 17.24 -26.61
CA GLU A 203 14.66 17.71 -28.00
C GLU A 203 13.41 18.56 -28.24
N PRO A 204 13.39 19.39 -29.32
CA PRO A 204 12.19 19.99 -29.85
C PRO A 204 11.11 18.93 -30.09
N GLN A 205 9.86 19.30 -29.90
CA GLN A 205 8.72 18.38 -29.95
C GLN A 205 7.83 18.67 -31.15
N LYS A 206 7.40 17.63 -31.85
CA LYS A 206 6.30 17.68 -32.81
C LYS A 206 4.99 17.20 -32.18
N GLN A 207 3.88 17.85 -32.57
CA GLN A 207 2.55 17.42 -32.15
C GLN A 207 2.08 16.24 -33.01
N THR A 208 1.56 15.21 -32.34
CA THR A 208 1.04 14.01 -32.99
C THR A 208 -0.31 13.61 -32.41
N GLU A 209 -0.97 12.62 -32.99
CA GLU A 209 -2.26 12.09 -32.50
C GLU A 209 -2.16 11.45 -31.09
N ILE A 210 -0.96 11.05 -30.66
CA ILE A 210 -0.69 10.51 -29.32
C ILE A 210 -0.18 11.56 -28.32
N GLY A 211 -0.05 12.80 -28.75
CA GLY A 211 0.50 13.92 -28.01
C GLY A 211 1.86 14.38 -28.52
N PRO A 212 2.59 15.21 -27.75
CA PRO A 212 3.91 15.69 -28.13
C PRO A 212 4.93 14.56 -28.05
N VAL A 213 5.80 14.46 -29.07
CA VAL A 213 6.95 13.53 -29.12
C VAL A 213 8.18 14.25 -29.65
N PRO A 214 9.42 13.82 -29.36
CA PRO A 214 10.63 14.39 -29.95
C PRO A 214 10.57 14.39 -31.48
N ASP A 215 11.09 15.45 -32.11
CA ASP A 215 11.10 15.58 -33.56
C ASP A 215 11.81 14.43 -34.27
N SER A 216 12.87 13.90 -33.64
CA SER A 216 13.68 12.80 -34.16
C SER A 216 12.95 11.43 -34.12
N TRP A 217 11.87 11.31 -33.35
CA TRP A 217 11.21 10.02 -33.19
C TRP A 217 10.18 9.77 -34.31
N GLU A 218 10.16 8.52 -34.76
CA GLU A 218 9.09 8.02 -35.62
C GLU A 218 7.83 7.74 -34.79
N VAL A 219 6.65 7.98 -35.36
CA VAL A 219 5.37 7.54 -34.82
C VAL A 219 4.82 6.45 -35.74
N ALA A 220 4.86 5.22 -35.27
CA ALA A 220 4.54 4.03 -36.06
C ALA A 220 3.39 3.23 -35.45
N GLU A 221 2.77 2.35 -36.23
CA GLU A 221 1.82 1.38 -35.69
C GLU A 221 2.55 0.31 -34.87
N LEU A 222 1.96 -0.12 -33.74
CA LEU A 222 2.55 -1.12 -32.87
C LEU A 222 2.97 -2.38 -33.63
N ILE A 223 2.14 -2.82 -34.60
CA ILE A 223 2.42 -4.04 -35.37
C ILE A 223 3.73 -3.97 -36.16
N SER A 224 4.19 -2.79 -36.56
CA SER A 224 5.47 -2.64 -37.26
C SER A 224 6.70 -2.83 -36.35
N ALA A 225 6.52 -2.64 -35.04
CA ALA A 225 7.56 -2.73 -34.03
C ALA A 225 7.61 -4.09 -33.31
N VAL A 226 6.60 -4.96 -33.51
CA VAL A 226 6.48 -6.25 -32.82
C VAL A 226 6.48 -7.42 -33.80
N GLU A 227 6.80 -8.61 -33.34
CA GLU A 227 6.77 -9.83 -34.14
C GLU A 227 5.43 -10.54 -34.09
N GLN A 228 4.80 -10.53 -32.90
CA GLN A 228 3.61 -11.33 -32.66
C GLN A 228 2.75 -10.75 -31.55
N ILE A 229 1.44 -10.86 -31.74
CA ILE A 229 0.43 -10.54 -30.71
C ILE A 229 -0.53 -11.71 -30.62
N ASP A 230 -0.64 -12.36 -29.43
CA ASP A 230 -1.49 -13.50 -29.20
C ASP A 230 -2.49 -13.28 -28.09
N TYR A 231 -3.67 -13.90 -28.24
CA TYR A 231 -4.60 -14.10 -27.13
C TYR A 231 -4.19 -15.30 -26.27
N GLY A 232 -4.42 -15.18 -24.96
CA GLY A 232 -4.23 -16.27 -24.01
C GLY A 232 -5.36 -17.29 -24.01
N ILE A 233 -5.30 -18.20 -23.06
CA ILE A 233 -6.22 -19.33 -22.92
C ILE A 233 -7.58 -18.83 -22.43
N SER A 234 -8.63 -19.15 -23.18
CA SER A 234 -10.02 -18.89 -22.80
C SER A 234 -10.61 -20.10 -22.09
N ALA A 235 -10.32 -20.20 -20.80
CA ALA A 235 -10.88 -21.25 -19.94
C ALA A 235 -11.15 -20.65 -18.54
N PRO A 236 -12.14 -21.15 -17.81
CA PRO A 236 -12.35 -20.76 -16.42
C PRO A 236 -11.17 -21.23 -15.57
N ILE A 237 -10.67 -20.33 -14.72
CA ILE A 237 -9.58 -20.65 -13.78
C ILE A 237 -10.21 -21.20 -12.51
N PRO A 238 -9.97 -22.48 -12.14
CA PRO A 238 -10.60 -23.11 -10.99
C PRO A 238 -10.18 -22.45 -9.69
N LYS A 239 -11.07 -22.46 -8.68
CA LYS A 239 -10.76 -21.96 -7.34
C LYS A 239 -9.74 -22.86 -6.64
N THR A 240 -9.90 -24.19 -6.77
CA THR A 240 -8.96 -25.18 -6.24
C THR A 240 -7.95 -25.52 -7.33
N PRO A 241 -6.64 -25.33 -7.10
CA PRO A 241 -5.63 -25.62 -8.10
C PRO A 241 -5.60 -27.12 -8.43
N PRO A 242 -5.54 -27.51 -9.72
CA PRO A 242 -5.33 -28.90 -10.12
C PRO A 242 -3.89 -29.34 -9.83
N GLU A 243 -3.69 -30.58 -9.39
CA GLU A 243 -2.37 -31.13 -9.06
C GLU A 243 -1.39 -31.07 -10.25
N ASN A 244 -1.85 -31.41 -11.45
CA ASN A 244 -1.04 -31.47 -12.67
C ASN A 244 -1.31 -30.28 -13.61
N GLY A 245 -1.56 -29.08 -13.07
CA GLY A 245 -1.89 -27.90 -13.86
C GLY A 245 -0.66 -27.04 -14.18
N VAL A 246 -0.68 -26.37 -15.35
CA VAL A 246 0.28 -25.32 -15.71
C VAL A 246 -0.11 -24.00 -15.04
N LYS A 247 0.87 -23.20 -14.61
CA LYS A 247 0.62 -21.87 -14.07
C LYS A 247 0.05 -20.94 -15.12
N ILE A 248 -1.00 -20.16 -14.76
CA ILE A 248 -1.68 -19.25 -15.69
C ILE A 248 -1.69 -17.82 -15.13
N VAL A 249 -0.97 -16.93 -15.80
CA VAL A 249 -0.97 -15.50 -15.50
C VAL A 249 -2.32 -14.90 -15.88
N SER A 250 -2.95 -14.22 -14.96
CA SER A 250 -4.22 -13.50 -15.13
C SER A 250 -4.05 -12.00 -14.98
N THR A 251 -5.08 -11.23 -15.28
CA THR A 251 -5.05 -9.77 -15.13
C THR A 251 -4.89 -9.33 -13.66
N ALA A 252 -5.20 -10.19 -12.70
CA ALA A 252 -5.00 -9.92 -11.28
C ALA A 252 -3.53 -9.98 -10.86
N ASP A 253 -2.72 -10.75 -11.60
CA ASP A 253 -1.30 -10.94 -11.32
C ASP A 253 -0.43 -9.79 -11.87
N ILE A 254 -1.00 -8.93 -12.72
CA ILE A 254 -0.36 -7.69 -13.18
C ILE A 254 -0.77 -6.54 -12.26
N THR A 255 0.18 -5.94 -11.57
CA THR A 255 -0.05 -4.79 -10.68
C THR A 255 -0.32 -3.49 -11.45
N LYS A 256 -0.86 -2.46 -10.77
CA LYS A 256 -1.08 -1.14 -11.39
C LYS A 256 0.23 -0.46 -11.83
N ASP A 257 1.33 -0.75 -11.17
CA ASP A 257 2.65 -0.21 -11.47
C ASP A 257 3.48 -1.08 -12.45
N GLY A 258 2.83 -2.03 -13.14
CA GLY A 258 3.42 -2.77 -14.26
C GLY A 258 4.35 -3.93 -13.87
N ARG A 259 4.15 -4.54 -12.70
CA ARG A 259 4.90 -5.73 -12.27
C ARG A 259 4.04 -6.98 -12.32
N LEU A 260 4.68 -8.13 -12.49
CA LEU A 260 4.08 -9.44 -12.27
C LEU A 260 4.31 -9.88 -10.82
N VAL A 261 3.27 -10.45 -10.22
CA VAL A 261 3.29 -11.05 -8.88
C VAL A 261 3.14 -12.56 -9.05
N TYR A 262 4.20 -13.30 -8.76
CA TYR A 262 4.28 -14.73 -9.05
C TYR A 262 3.77 -15.64 -7.93
N GLU A 263 3.71 -15.16 -6.69
CA GLU A 263 3.45 -15.95 -5.47
C GLU A 263 2.05 -16.57 -5.43
N LYS A 264 1.09 -15.96 -6.12
CA LYS A 264 -0.33 -16.36 -6.07
C LYS A 264 -0.88 -16.81 -7.43
N ILE A 265 0.00 -17.05 -8.42
CA ILE A 265 -0.44 -17.47 -9.74
C ILE A 265 -1.12 -18.85 -9.65
N ARG A 266 -2.34 -18.91 -10.16
CA ARG A 266 -3.17 -20.11 -10.16
C ARG A 266 -2.76 -21.09 -11.25
N ARG A 267 -3.30 -22.31 -11.22
CA ARG A 267 -3.04 -23.37 -12.19
C ARG A 267 -4.32 -23.76 -12.94
N ILE A 268 -4.14 -24.18 -14.20
CA ILE A 268 -5.21 -24.76 -15.01
C ILE A 268 -4.71 -26.04 -15.68
N VAL A 269 -5.65 -26.90 -16.06
CA VAL A 269 -5.38 -28.00 -17.01
C VAL A 269 -5.70 -27.48 -18.42
N ALA A 270 -4.78 -27.66 -19.34
CA ALA A 270 -4.97 -27.30 -20.75
C ALA A 270 -4.31 -28.34 -21.65
N PRO A 271 -4.77 -28.48 -22.91
CA PRO A 271 -4.14 -29.39 -23.86
C PRO A 271 -2.65 -29.06 -24.09
N GLU A 272 -1.80 -30.07 -24.11
CA GLU A 272 -0.34 -29.90 -24.23
C GLU A 272 0.06 -29.04 -25.44
N LYS A 273 -0.57 -29.23 -26.60
CA LYS A 273 -0.36 -28.38 -27.79
C LYS A 273 -0.64 -26.90 -27.51
N THR A 274 -1.68 -26.58 -26.69
CA THR A 274 -2.03 -25.21 -26.30
C THR A 274 -1.00 -24.67 -25.33
N VAL A 275 -0.60 -25.45 -24.34
CA VAL A 275 0.44 -25.07 -23.37
C VAL A 275 1.73 -24.75 -24.13
N LYS A 276 2.21 -25.66 -24.98
CA LYS A 276 3.46 -25.47 -25.75
C LYS A 276 3.43 -24.17 -26.60
N ARG A 277 2.30 -23.88 -27.26
CA ARG A 277 2.14 -22.67 -28.08
C ARG A 277 2.11 -21.38 -27.27
N LEU A 278 1.47 -21.40 -26.07
CA LEU A 278 1.22 -20.23 -25.26
C LEU A 278 2.11 -20.13 -24.01
N THR A 279 3.13 -20.98 -23.90
CA THR A 279 4.16 -20.83 -22.87
C THR A 279 4.86 -19.49 -23.04
N LEU A 280 4.92 -18.75 -21.93
CA LEU A 280 5.58 -17.45 -21.85
C LEU A 280 7.10 -17.63 -21.87
N GLN A 281 7.77 -16.70 -22.52
CA GLN A 281 9.21 -16.59 -22.59
C GLN A 281 9.66 -15.28 -21.93
N THR A 282 10.86 -15.29 -21.37
CA THR A 282 11.48 -14.06 -20.82
C THR A 282 11.46 -12.96 -21.87
N GLY A 283 10.95 -11.79 -21.46
CA GLY A 283 10.81 -10.66 -22.37
C GLY A 283 9.43 -10.52 -23.04
N ASP A 284 8.55 -11.51 -22.93
CA ASP A 284 7.18 -11.37 -23.43
C ASP A 284 6.47 -10.22 -22.66
N VAL A 285 5.89 -9.28 -23.39
CA VAL A 285 5.09 -8.18 -22.82
C VAL A 285 3.64 -8.66 -22.71
N LEU A 286 3.10 -8.59 -21.49
CA LEU A 286 1.73 -8.97 -21.18
C LEU A 286 0.87 -7.72 -21.05
N PHE A 287 -0.09 -7.55 -21.93
CA PHE A 287 -1.00 -6.40 -22.02
C PHE A 287 -2.42 -6.81 -21.63
N ASN A 288 -2.98 -6.14 -20.62
CA ASN A 288 -4.36 -6.35 -20.19
C ASN A 288 -5.33 -5.58 -21.11
N TRP A 289 -5.92 -6.28 -22.08
CA TRP A 289 -6.77 -5.69 -23.11
C TRP A 289 -8.26 -5.55 -22.71
N ARG A 290 -8.67 -6.18 -21.62
CA ARG A 290 -10.07 -6.13 -21.13
C ARG A 290 -10.12 -6.04 -19.62
N ASN A 291 -10.67 -4.92 -19.11
CA ASN A 291 -10.83 -4.68 -17.67
C ASN A 291 -11.77 -3.48 -17.44
N SER A 292 -11.91 -3.03 -16.19
CA SER A 292 -12.47 -1.71 -15.89
C SER A 292 -11.64 -0.59 -16.54
N ALA A 293 -12.26 0.56 -16.75
CA ALA A 293 -11.61 1.72 -17.37
C ALA A 293 -10.28 2.14 -16.70
N GLU A 294 -10.15 1.93 -15.39
CA GLU A 294 -8.93 2.26 -14.63
C GLU A 294 -7.79 1.24 -14.81
N LEU A 295 -8.12 0.01 -15.18
CA LEU A 295 -7.18 -1.11 -15.16
C LEU A 295 -6.83 -1.63 -16.56
N ILE A 296 -7.59 -1.23 -17.59
CA ILE A 296 -7.25 -1.58 -18.97
C ILE A 296 -5.91 -0.98 -19.35
N GLY A 297 -5.10 -1.74 -20.07
CA GLY A 297 -3.77 -1.30 -20.49
C GLY A 297 -2.66 -1.58 -19.47
N LYS A 298 -2.94 -2.18 -18.31
CA LYS A 298 -1.87 -2.66 -17.42
C LYS A 298 -0.95 -3.59 -18.19
N SER A 299 0.35 -3.34 -18.12
CA SER A 299 1.35 -4.12 -18.86
C SER A 299 2.53 -4.47 -17.97
N ALA A 300 3.07 -5.66 -18.17
CA ALA A 300 4.27 -6.13 -17.48
C ALA A 300 5.12 -6.97 -18.40
N VAL A 301 6.41 -7.09 -18.13
CA VAL A 301 7.32 -7.98 -18.83
C VAL A 301 7.45 -9.27 -18.03
N PHE A 302 7.28 -10.42 -18.71
CA PHE A 302 7.49 -11.72 -18.10
C PHE A 302 8.98 -11.96 -17.87
N GLN A 303 9.31 -12.41 -16.66
CA GLN A 303 10.66 -12.79 -16.25
C GLN A 303 10.78 -14.31 -16.19
N GLU A 304 11.98 -14.81 -16.32
CA GLU A 304 12.26 -16.24 -16.23
C GLU A 304 11.73 -16.86 -14.94
N GLN A 305 11.13 -18.04 -15.07
CA GLN A 305 10.60 -18.82 -13.96
C GLN A 305 11.00 -20.29 -14.13
N GLU A 306 11.15 -21.00 -13.03
CA GLU A 306 11.52 -22.43 -13.01
C GLU A 306 10.46 -23.32 -13.68
N GLU A 307 9.18 -22.95 -13.56
CA GLU A 307 8.07 -23.70 -14.14
C GLU A 307 7.45 -22.98 -15.35
N PRO A 308 6.91 -23.73 -16.32
CA PRO A 308 6.18 -23.13 -17.44
C PRO A 308 4.97 -22.30 -16.98
N HIS A 309 4.81 -21.13 -17.57
CA HIS A 309 3.66 -20.27 -17.39
C HIS A 309 2.94 -20.03 -18.71
N VAL A 310 1.62 -20.05 -18.69
CA VAL A 310 0.76 -19.57 -19.78
C VAL A 310 0.00 -18.35 -19.32
N PHE A 311 -0.86 -17.78 -20.14
CA PHE A 311 -1.61 -16.56 -19.80
C PHE A 311 -3.09 -16.67 -20.20
N ALA A 312 -3.95 -15.98 -19.46
CA ALA A 312 -5.39 -16.00 -19.61
C ALA A 312 -5.86 -15.11 -20.78
N SER A 313 -7.06 -15.37 -21.30
CA SER A 313 -7.62 -14.72 -22.49
C SER A 313 -7.77 -13.18 -22.41
N PHE A 314 -7.82 -12.59 -21.21
CA PHE A 314 -7.89 -11.13 -21.04
C PHE A 314 -6.51 -10.44 -21.06
N ILE A 315 -5.48 -11.21 -21.37
CA ILE A 315 -4.14 -10.72 -21.63
C ILE A 315 -3.81 -10.97 -23.10
N LEU A 316 -3.18 -10.00 -23.76
CA LEU A 316 -2.44 -10.18 -24.99
C LEU A 316 -0.96 -10.35 -24.65
N ARG A 317 -0.32 -11.37 -25.22
CA ARG A 317 1.13 -11.47 -25.29
C ARG A 317 1.63 -10.71 -26.49
N ILE A 318 2.57 -9.80 -26.28
CA ILE A 318 3.24 -9.04 -27.34
C ILE A 318 4.71 -9.42 -27.34
N LYS A 319 5.18 -9.99 -28.43
CA LYS A 319 6.60 -10.26 -28.66
C LYS A 319 7.22 -9.11 -29.42
N CYS A 320 8.21 -8.48 -28.81
CA CYS A 320 8.95 -7.38 -29.44
C CYS A 320 9.79 -7.87 -30.62
N GLY A 321 9.85 -7.10 -31.68
CA GLY A 321 10.73 -7.37 -32.82
C GLY A 321 12.19 -7.15 -32.47
N GLU A 322 13.07 -8.01 -32.92
CA GLU A 322 14.51 -7.90 -32.68
C GLU A 322 15.04 -6.56 -33.20
N LYS A 323 15.69 -5.78 -32.31
CA LYS A 323 16.20 -4.43 -32.58
C LYS A 323 15.19 -3.41 -33.09
N LYS A 324 13.88 -3.75 -33.04
CA LYS A 324 12.79 -2.84 -33.40
C LYS A 324 12.17 -2.20 -32.17
N SER A 325 11.84 -3.00 -31.15
CA SER A 325 11.29 -2.50 -29.91
C SER A 325 11.91 -3.17 -28.70
N HIS A 326 12.10 -2.38 -27.64
CA HIS A 326 12.59 -2.86 -26.36
C HIS A 326 11.42 -3.22 -25.44
N ASN A 327 11.31 -4.46 -25.01
CA ASN A 327 10.18 -5.01 -24.27
C ASN A 327 9.84 -4.23 -22.98
N PHE A 328 10.85 -3.94 -22.17
CA PHE A 328 10.66 -3.18 -20.94
C PHE A 328 10.18 -1.73 -21.21
N LEU A 329 10.73 -1.09 -22.24
CA LEU A 329 10.29 0.24 -22.65
C LEU A 329 8.84 0.21 -23.15
N LEU A 330 8.48 -0.77 -23.99
CA LEU A 330 7.13 -0.95 -24.49
C LEU A 330 6.12 -1.14 -23.35
N ALA A 331 6.43 -2.00 -22.38
CA ALA A 331 5.56 -2.20 -21.22
C ALA A 331 5.35 -0.92 -20.41
N ASN A 332 6.41 -0.11 -20.20
CA ASN A 332 6.32 1.18 -19.52
C ASN A 332 5.54 2.22 -20.34
N LEU A 333 5.70 2.23 -21.68
CA LEU A 333 4.92 3.09 -22.57
C LEU A 333 3.41 2.75 -22.48
N MET A 334 3.05 1.47 -22.49
CA MET A 334 1.65 1.07 -22.34
C MET A 334 1.07 1.50 -20.99
N ASN A 335 1.82 1.36 -19.90
CA ASN A 335 1.40 1.88 -18.60
C ASN A 335 1.30 3.41 -18.58
N TYR A 336 2.21 4.13 -19.24
CA TYR A 336 2.14 5.58 -19.40
C TYR A 336 0.88 6.00 -20.20
N PHE A 337 0.55 5.31 -21.30
CA PHE A 337 -0.69 5.54 -22.06
C PHE A 337 -1.95 5.29 -21.23
N ARG A 338 -1.94 4.30 -20.33
CA ARG A 338 -3.02 4.08 -19.38
C ARG A 338 -3.16 5.27 -18.42
N GLU A 339 -2.07 5.74 -17.83
CA GLU A 339 -2.08 6.85 -16.86
C GLU A 339 -2.45 8.20 -17.48
N THR A 340 -2.04 8.44 -18.72
CA THR A 340 -2.38 9.64 -19.48
C THR A 340 -3.72 9.54 -20.20
N SER A 341 -4.47 8.46 -19.96
CA SER A 341 -5.81 8.23 -20.54
C SER A 341 -5.85 8.11 -22.07
N VAL A 342 -4.73 7.83 -22.72
CA VAL A 342 -4.68 7.57 -24.16
C VAL A 342 -5.62 6.41 -24.50
N PHE A 343 -5.54 5.30 -23.76
CA PHE A 343 -6.46 4.19 -23.96
C PHE A 343 -7.93 4.55 -23.76
N LEU A 344 -8.29 5.38 -22.77
CA LEU A 344 -9.68 5.75 -22.53
C LEU A 344 -10.29 6.58 -23.66
N LYS A 345 -9.47 7.33 -24.40
CA LYS A 345 -9.92 8.10 -25.57
C LYS A 345 -10.22 7.21 -26.77
N LEU A 346 -9.49 6.12 -26.89
CA LEU A 346 -9.57 5.19 -28.04
C LEU A 346 -10.49 3.98 -27.77
N ALA A 347 -10.71 3.62 -26.49
CA ALA A 347 -11.47 2.42 -26.11
C ALA A 347 -12.96 2.51 -26.48
N ARG A 348 -13.51 1.42 -26.98
CA ARG A 348 -14.96 1.23 -27.06
C ARG A 348 -15.50 0.99 -25.64
N ARG A 349 -16.40 1.87 -25.20
CA ARG A 349 -17.04 1.76 -23.88
C ARG A 349 -18.27 0.86 -23.99
N ALA A 350 -18.21 -0.33 -23.38
CA ALA A 350 -19.40 -1.05 -22.92
C ALA A 350 -19.73 -0.62 -21.49
N VAL A 351 -20.95 -0.79 -21.02
CA VAL A 351 -21.35 -0.43 -19.64
C VAL A 351 -20.42 -1.10 -18.66
N ASN A 352 -19.64 -0.30 -17.92
CA ASN A 352 -18.65 -0.71 -16.91
C ASN A 352 -17.40 -1.49 -17.39
N GLN A 353 -17.17 -1.67 -18.69
CA GLN A 353 -15.95 -2.30 -19.19
C GLN A 353 -15.39 -1.54 -20.40
N ALA A 354 -14.06 -1.46 -20.45
CA ALA A 354 -13.34 -1.02 -21.63
C ALA A 354 -12.59 -2.25 -22.22
N ASN A 355 -12.50 -2.32 -23.54
CA ASN A 355 -11.78 -3.39 -24.22
C ASN A 355 -11.06 -2.88 -25.48
N TYR A 356 -9.97 -3.59 -25.82
CA TYR A 356 -9.22 -3.46 -27.05
C TYR A 356 -9.06 -4.84 -27.67
N ASN A 357 -9.56 -5.05 -28.85
CA ASN A 357 -9.23 -6.29 -29.57
C ASN A 357 -7.80 -6.22 -30.13
N ARG A 358 -7.30 -7.39 -30.58
CA ARG A 358 -5.96 -7.50 -31.16
C ARG A 358 -5.73 -6.53 -32.31
N ASN A 359 -6.72 -6.34 -33.21
CA ASN A 359 -6.58 -5.48 -34.36
C ASN A 359 -6.47 -4.01 -33.95
N GLU A 360 -7.29 -3.58 -32.97
CA GLU A 360 -7.23 -2.22 -32.45
C GLU A 360 -5.88 -1.92 -31.79
N ILE A 361 -5.33 -2.88 -31.05
CA ILE A 361 -4.01 -2.69 -30.44
C ILE A 361 -2.89 -2.75 -31.48
N SER A 362 -3.06 -3.52 -32.56
CA SER A 362 -2.05 -3.64 -33.62
C SER A 362 -1.82 -2.30 -34.36
N VAL A 363 -2.87 -1.50 -34.54
CA VAL A 363 -2.79 -0.19 -35.23
C VAL A 363 -2.58 0.98 -34.26
N LEU A 364 -2.40 0.70 -32.97
CA LEU A 364 -2.09 1.73 -31.97
C LEU A 364 -0.80 2.45 -32.39
N LYS A 365 -0.87 3.77 -32.49
CA LYS A 365 0.32 4.59 -32.75
C LYS A 365 1.19 4.67 -31.52
N ILE A 366 2.47 4.38 -31.67
CA ILE A 366 3.47 4.45 -30.61
C ILE A 366 4.65 5.32 -31.05
N PRO A 367 5.27 6.07 -30.12
CA PRO A 367 6.54 6.73 -30.40
C PRO A 367 7.65 5.68 -30.44
N LEU A 368 8.44 5.71 -31.48
CA LEU A 368 9.48 4.72 -31.74
C LEU A 368 10.85 5.39 -31.93
N PRO A 369 11.62 5.64 -30.86
CA PRO A 369 13.00 6.11 -30.95
C PRO A 369 13.91 5.07 -31.59
N ALA A 370 15.10 5.50 -32.01
CA ALA A 370 16.15 4.56 -32.44
C ALA A 370 16.41 3.50 -31.35
N TYR A 371 16.67 2.26 -31.72
CA TYR A 371 16.76 1.15 -30.76
C TYR A 371 17.81 1.37 -29.66
N GLN A 372 18.91 2.06 -29.97
CA GLN A 372 19.91 2.42 -28.96
C GLN A 372 19.33 3.37 -27.90
N GLU A 373 18.58 4.40 -28.32
CA GLU A 373 17.92 5.31 -27.41
C GLU A 373 16.83 4.60 -26.58
N GLN A 374 16.10 3.65 -27.16
CA GLN A 374 15.15 2.82 -26.42
C GLN A 374 15.84 2.09 -25.25
N ARG A 375 17.03 1.55 -25.46
CA ARG A 375 17.82 0.89 -24.40
C ARG A 375 18.24 1.88 -23.31
N GLU A 376 18.77 3.03 -23.71
CA GLU A 376 19.20 4.06 -22.76
C GLU A 376 18.02 4.57 -21.90
N ILE A 377 16.86 4.79 -22.51
CA ILE A 377 15.61 5.12 -21.78
C ILE A 377 15.21 3.99 -20.83
N ALA A 378 15.26 2.74 -21.29
CA ALA A 378 14.94 1.57 -20.48
C ALA A 378 15.87 1.44 -19.27
N ASP A 379 17.16 1.70 -19.44
CA ASP A 379 18.15 1.68 -18.35
C ASP A 379 17.85 2.75 -17.28
N VAL A 380 17.49 3.98 -17.71
CA VAL A 380 17.11 5.05 -16.79
C VAL A 380 15.85 4.69 -15.98
N ILE A 381 14.82 4.17 -16.64
CA ILE A 381 13.58 3.74 -15.97
C ILE A 381 13.88 2.56 -15.04
N GLY A 382 14.69 1.59 -15.49
CA GLY A 382 15.09 0.41 -14.73
C GLY A 382 15.84 0.75 -13.43
N ALA A 383 16.69 1.79 -13.46
CA ALA A 383 17.40 2.27 -12.29
C ALA A 383 16.42 2.80 -11.21
N VAL A 384 15.37 3.50 -11.62
CA VAL A 384 14.32 3.98 -10.70
C VAL A 384 13.49 2.81 -10.15
N ASP A 385 13.14 1.84 -11.00
CA ASP A 385 12.40 0.64 -10.57
C ASP A 385 13.20 -0.20 -9.57
N THR A 386 14.50 -0.30 -9.75
CA THR A 386 15.41 -0.95 -8.81
C THR A 386 15.38 -0.25 -7.44
N LYS A 387 15.39 1.09 -7.40
CA LYS A 387 15.25 1.86 -6.14
C LYS A 387 13.90 1.60 -5.47
N ILE A 388 12.81 1.63 -6.22
CA ILE A 388 11.46 1.33 -5.71
C ILE A 388 11.43 -0.09 -5.11
N HIS A 389 11.96 -1.07 -5.82
CA HIS A 389 12.04 -2.46 -5.34
C HIS A 389 12.84 -2.56 -4.03
N HIS A 390 14.00 -1.92 -3.97
CA HIS A 390 14.85 -1.90 -2.78
C HIS A 390 14.15 -1.28 -1.56
N HIS A 391 13.45 -0.15 -1.74
CA HIS A 391 12.69 0.47 -0.66
C HIS A 391 11.53 -0.40 -0.18
N ARG A 392 10.84 -1.14 -1.09
CA ARG A 392 9.80 -2.12 -0.71
C ARG A 392 10.37 -3.26 0.12
N GLN A 393 11.50 -3.83 -0.30
CA GLN A 393 12.15 -4.90 0.45
C GLN A 393 12.59 -4.43 1.84
N LYS A 394 13.18 -3.23 1.94
CA LYS A 394 13.55 -2.66 3.25
C LYS A 394 12.33 -2.45 4.13
N LYS A 395 11.23 -1.90 3.58
CA LYS A 395 9.98 -1.73 4.33
C LYS A 395 9.48 -3.06 4.87
N SER A 396 9.40 -4.09 4.03
CA SER A 396 8.97 -5.43 4.45
C SER A 396 9.85 -6.01 5.57
N LYS A 397 11.17 -5.88 5.46
CA LYS A 397 12.10 -6.34 6.52
C LYS A 397 11.90 -5.58 7.83
N PHE A 398 11.65 -4.28 7.78
CA PHE A 398 11.34 -3.50 8.98
C PHE A 398 9.98 -3.88 9.57
N GLU A 399 8.97 -4.19 8.76
CA GLU A 399 7.66 -4.68 9.22
C GLU A 399 7.80 -6.02 9.96
N ASP A 400 8.59 -6.95 9.44
CA ASP A 400 8.87 -8.24 10.08
C ASP A 400 9.66 -8.05 11.38
N LEU A 401 10.69 -7.21 11.36
CA LEU A 401 11.47 -6.86 12.57
C LEU A 401 10.58 -6.22 13.63
N PHE A 402 9.74 -5.25 13.25
CA PHE A 402 8.82 -4.58 14.15
C PHE A 402 7.86 -5.59 14.82
N ARG A 403 7.27 -6.49 14.02
CA ARG A 403 6.36 -7.53 14.53
C ARG A 403 7.06 -8.45 15.54
N THR A 404 8.26 -8.88 15.21
CA THR A 404 9.07 -9.74 16.09
C THR A 404 9.43 -9.04 17.41
N LEU A 405 9.97 -7.81 17.32
CA LEU A 405 10.33 -7.03 18.50
C LEU A 405 9.10 -6.67 19.34
N LEU A 406 8.00 -6.29 18.72
CA LEU A 406 6.75 -6.00 19.42
C LEU A 406 6.29 -7.23 20.22
N HIS A 407 6.28 -8.41 19.61
CA HIS A 407 5.92 -9.64 20.30
C HIS A 407 6.88 -9.94 21.46
N GLN A 408 8.18 -9.98 21.19
CA GLN A 408 9.18 -10.38 22.17
C GLN A 408 9.32 -9.42 23.35
N LEU A 409 9.25 -8.12 23.09
CA LEU A 409 9.34 -7.08 24.14
C LEU A 409 8.05 -6.99 24.97
N MET A 410 6.86 -7.15 24.35
CA MET A 410 5.58 -7.08 25.05
C MET A 410 5.28 -8.35 25.87
N THR A 411 5.91 -9.47 25.53
CA THR A 411 5.82 -10.73 26.28
C THR A 411 7.00 -10.96 27.23
N ALA A 412 7.95 -10.02 27.29
CA ALA A 412 9.19 -10.11 28.05
C ALA A 412 10.07 -11.32 27.70
N GLN A 413 9.91 -11.89 26.49
CA GLN A 413 10.81 -12.94 25.98
C GLN A 413 12.24 -12.41 25.80
N ILE A 414 12.36 -11.12 25.43
CA ILE A 414 13.60 -10.35 25.42
C ILE A 414 13.42 -9.16 26.35
N ARG A 415 14.42 -8.90 27.19
CA ARG A 415 14.45 -7.71 28.04
C ARG A 415 15.18 -6.59 27.31
N VAL A 416 14.64 -5.39 27.36
CA VAL A 416 15.21 -4.23 26.64
C VAL A 416 16.60 -3.85 27.15
N HIS A 417 16.95 -4.20 28.40
CA HIS A 417 18.28 -3.94 28.94
C HIS A 417 19.34 -4.96 28.48
N ASP A 418 18.92 -6.09 27.92
CA ASP A 418 19.81 -7.08 27.30
C ASP A 418 20.19 -6.69 25.85
N LEU A 419 19.53 -5.66 25.30
CA LEU A 419 19.83 -5.15 23.98
C LEU A 419 20.97 -4.14 24.08
N ASP A 420 22.07 -4.40 23.38
CA ASP A 420 23.16 -3.43 23.22
C ASP A 420 22.73 -2.33 22.25
N LEU A 421 22.32 -1.19 22.79
CA LEU A 421 21.74 -0.07 22.05
C LEU A 421 22.46 1.25 22.44
N PRO A 422 23.69 1.45 22.00
CA PRO A 422 24.52 2.57 22.46
C PRO A 422 23.95 3.96 22.11
N GLU A 423 23.13 4.10 21.05
CA GLU A 423 22.64 5.40 20.57
C GLU A 423 21.21 5.77 20.97
N LEU A 424 20.40 4.83 21.42
CA LEU A 424 18.99 5.08 21.77
C LEU A 424 18.81 5.86 23.08
N ALA A 425 19.83 5.89 23.94
CA ALA A 425 19.81 6.64 25.18
C ALA A 425 19.89 8.17 24.96
N ALA A 426 20.49 8.63 23.87
CA ALA A 426 20.65 10.04 23.55
C ALA A 426 19.37 10.70 22.99
N HIS A 427 18.58 9.98 22.17
CA HIS A 427 17.38 10.51 21.55
C HIS A 427 16.09 10.39 22.39
N ALA A 428 16.15 9.68 23.51
CA ALA A 428 15.01 9.58 24.42
C ALA A 428 14.82 10.83 25.31
N GLN A 429 15.74 11.79 25.27
CA GLN A 429 15.71 13.04 26.06
C GLN A 429 15.23 14.27 25.27
N GLU A 430 15.04 14.15 23.95
CA GLU A 430 14.70 15.31 23.08
C GLU A 430 13.26 15.31 22.55
N THR A 431 12.39 14.44 23.03
CA THR A 431 10.94 14.45 22.71
C THR A 431 10.10 14.38 24.01
#